data_6e5e8f952cef6abe0141f9db57202a97
#
_entry.id   6e5e8f952cef6abe0141f9db57202a97
#
_cell.length_a   1.000
_cell.length_b   1.000
_cell.length_c   1.000
_cell.angle_alpha   90.00
_cell.angle_beta   90.00
_cell.angle_gamma   90.00
#
_symmetry.space_group_name_H-M   'P 1'
#
loop_
_entity.id
_entity.type
_entity.pdbx_description
1 polymer ?
#
loop_
_entity_poly.entity_id
_entity_poly.type
_entity_poly.pdbx_seq_one_letter_code
_entity_poly.pdbx_strand_id
1 'polypeptide(L)'
;MARTVHCKKLKKELPGLDMPPFPGPKGEEIYNNVSKEAWQEWMTHQTTLINEMRLNMMDLTARHYLAEQREKFIDGEDVDQAEGYVPPSQ
;
A
#
# COMPACT_ATOMS: atom_id res chain seq x y z
N MET A 1 -23.85 0.91 -1.31
CA MET A 1 -23.39 2.13 -0.62
C MET A 1 -21.94 2.01 -0.23
N ALA A 2 -21.20 3.07 -0.45
CA ALA A 2 -19.80 3.05 -0.07
C ALA A 2 -19.68 3.12 1.44
N ARG A 3 -18.86 2.27 1.97
CA ARG A 3 -18.49 2.25 3.36
C ARG A 3 -17.37 3.28 3.56
N THR A 4 -17.36 3.99 4.68
CA THR A 4 -16.28 4.93 4.97
C THR A 4 -15.44 4.42 6.12
N VAL A 5 -14.14 4.75 6.10
CA VAL A 5 -13.21 4.41 7.17
C VAL A 5 -12.36 5.63 7.47
N HIS A 6 -11.82 5.67 8.68
CA HIS A 6 -10.82 6.68 9.01
C HIS A 6 -9.47 6.16 8.51
N CYS A 7 -9.00 6.75 7.41
CA CYS A 7 -7.78 6.28 6.76
C CYS A 7 -6.53 6.68 7.55
N LYS A 8 -5.73 5.68 7.97
CA LYS A 8 -4.48 5.94 8.69
C LYS A 8 -3.48 6.71 7.84
N LYS A 9 -3.46 6.41 6.54
CA LYS A 9 -2.51 7.02 5.63
C LYS A 9 -2.84 8.49 5.37
N LEU A 10 -4.10 8.76 5.05
CA LEU A 10 -4.53 10.11 4.66
C LEU A 10 -5.12 10.90 5.84
N LYS A 11 -5.33 10.23 6.96
CA LYS A 11 -5.80 10.83 8.22
C LYS A 11 -7.12 11.58 8.09
N LYS A 12 -8.04 11.00 7.33
CA LYS A 12 -9.39 11.55 7.18
C LYS A 12 -10.38 10.44 6.82
N GLU A 13 -11.66 10.76 6.93
CA GLU A 13 -12.71 9.83 6.55
C GLU A 13 -12.82 9.76 5.04
N LEU A 14 -12.72 8.57 4.49
CA LEU A 14 -12.77 8.32 3.05
C LEU A 14 -13.47 7.01 2.77
N PRO A 15 -13.96 6.81 1.54
CA PRO A 15 -14.54 5.51 1.19
C PRO A 15 -13.53 4.40 1.42
N GLY A 16 -13.99 3.31 2.02
CA GLY A 16 -13.14 2.16 2.31
C GLY A 16 -13.11 1.17 1.16
N LEU A 17 -12.33 0.11 1.35
CA LEU A 17 -12.25 -0.98 0.40
C LEU A 17 -13.56 -1.76 0.40
N ASP A 18 -13.88 -2.39 -0.72
CA ASP A 18 -15.09 -3.20 -0.83
C ASP A 18 -14.93 -4.55 -0.13
N MET A 19 -13.71 -5.02 -0.01
CA MET A 19 -13.40 -6.28 0.65
C MET A 19 -11.95 -6.23 1.14
N PRO A 20 -11.59 -7.11 2.10
CA PRO A 20 -10.19 -7.18 2.52
C PRO A 20 -9.29 -7.50 1.33
N PRO A 21 -8.13 -6.84 1.20
CA PRO A 21 -7.25 -7.05 0.04
C PRO A 21 -6.61 -8.44 0.01
N PHE A 22 -6.52 -9.09 1.15
CA PHE A 22 -6.06 -10.48 1.23
C PHE A 22 -6.56 -11.09 2.54
N PRO A 23 -6.54 -12.42 2.66
CA PRO A 23 -7.06 -13.08 3.86
C PRO A 23 -6.14 -12.89 5.07
N GLY A 24 -6.73 -13.03 6.25
CA GLY A 24 -5.99 -12.98 7.49
C GLY A 24 -6.11 -11.66 8.22
N PRO A 25 -5.57 -11.59 9.45
CA PRO A 25 -5.70 -10.38 10.29
C PRO A 25 -5.13 -9.12 9.65
N LYS A 26 -4.04 -9.24 8.91
CA LYS A 26 -3.43 -8.08 8.26
C LYS A 26 -4.33 -7.51 7.18
N GLY A 27 -4.96 -8.37 6.39
CA GLY A 27 -5.91 -7.92 5.37
C GLY A 27 -7.10 -7.23 5.99
N GLU A 28 -7.61 -7.76 7.10
CA GLU A 28 -8.72 -7.14 7.82
C GLU A 28 -8.33 -5.80 8.42
N GLU A 29 -7.12 -5.69 8.95
CA GLU A 29 -6.62 -4.44 9.50
C GLU A 29 -6.58 -3.36 8.41
N ILE A 30 -6.10 -3.71 7.24
CA ILE A 30 -6.07 -2.79 6.11
C ILE A 30 -7.49 -2.40 5.70
N TYR A 31 -8.37 -3.38 5.61
CA TYR A 31 -9.77 -3.16 5.26
C TYR A 31 -10.44 -2.15 6.21
N ASN A 32 -10.12 -2.22 7.50
CA ASN A 32 -10.75 -1.37 8.50
C ASN A 32 -10.10 0.01 8.65
N ASN A 33 -8.85 0.17 8.24
CA ASN A 33 -8.07 1.37 8.55
C ASN A 33 -7.46 2.07 7.35
N VAL A 34 -7.66 1.55 6.14
CA VAL A 34 -7.07 2.12 4.94
C VAL A 34 -8.17 2.37 3.92
N SER A 35 -8.20 3.57 3.36
CA SER A 35 -9.20 3.89 2.35
C SER A 35 -8.86 3.25 1.01
N LYS A 36 -9.86 3.16 0.15
CA LYS A 36 -9.69 2.67 -1.21
C LYS A 36 -8.66 3.51 -1.95
N GLU A 37 -8.71 4.83 -1.78
CA GLU A 37 -7.78 5.75 -2.42
C GLU A 37 -6.34 5.48 -1.99
N ALA A 38 -6.10 5.35 -0.67
CA ALA A 38 -4.76 5.06 -0.17
C ALA A 38 -4.25 3.70 -0.64
N TRP A 39 -5.13 2.71 -0.68
CA TRP A 39 -4.76 1.39 -1.17
C TRP A 39 -4.37 1.42 -2.64
N GLN A 40 -5.09 2.19 -3.46
CA GLN A 40 -4.76 2.33 -4.88
C GLN A 40 -3.40 3.03 -5.05
N GLU A 41 -3.08 4.01 -4.22
CA GLU A 41 -1.77 4.65 -4.24
C GLU A 41 -0.67 3.65 -3.92
N TRP A 42 -0.91 2.78 -2.92
CA TRP A 42 0.06 1.73 -2.59
C TRP A 42 0.25 0.76 -3.75
N MET A 43 -0.84 0.34 -4.39
CA MET A 43 -0.75 -0.61 -5.51
C MET A 43 0.07 -0.04 -6.65
N THR A 44 -0.07 1.25 -6.92
CA THR A 44 0.73 1.93 -7.94
C THR A 44 2.19 1.95 -7.54
N HIS A 45 2.47 2.30 -6.29
CA HIS A 45 3.84 2.33 -5.79
C HIS A 45 4.48 0.94 -5.80
N GLN A 46 3.74 -0.07 -5.38
CA GLN A 46 4.19 -1.45 -5.39
C GLN A 46 4.57 -1.90 -6.80
N THR A 47 3.73 -1.59 -7.78
CA THR A 47 3.99 -1.94 -9.17
C THR A 47 5.29 -1.29 -9.64
N THR A 48 5.50 -0.03 -9.30
CA THR A 48 6.72 0.69 -9.65
C THR A 48 7.95 0.01 -9.02
N LEU A 49 7.87 -0.34 -7.74
CA LEU A 49 8.97 -1.02 -7.07
C LEU A 49 9.30 -2.37 -7.73
N ILE A 50 8.26 -3.15 -8.03
CA ILE A 50 8.45 -4.45 -8.67
C ILE A 50 9.13 -4.30 -10.02
N ASN A 51 8.67 -3.35 -10.83
CA ASN A 51 9.21 -3.15 -12.17
C ASN A 51 10.61 -2.56 -12.18
N GLU A 52 10.83 -1.53 -11.39
CA GLU A 52 12.12 -0.82 -11.42
C GLU A 52 13.22 -1.58 -10.70
N MET A 53 12.88 -2.28 -9.63
CA MET A 53 13.85 -3.07 -8.87
C MET A 53 13.90 -4.53 -9.33
N ARG A 54 13.08 -4.88 -10.30
CA ARG A 54 13.03 -6.24 -10.89
C ARG A 54 12.84 -7.31 -9.82
N LEU A 55 11.88 -7.08 -8.93
CA LEU A 55 11.61 -8.01 -7.86
C LEU A 55 10.95 -9.27 -8.39
N ASN A 56 11.40 -10.41 -7.90
CA ASN A 56 10.81 -11.69 -8.22
C ASN A 56 9.80 -12.04 -7.15
N MET A 57 8.51 -12.00 -7.49
CA MET A 57 7.44 -12.26 -6.51
C MET A 57 7.39 -13.71 -6.03
N MET A 58 8.15 -14.60 -6.64
CA MET A 58 8.29 -15.96 -6.14
C MET A 58 9.33 -16.05 -5.02
N ASP A 59 10.14 -15.02 -4.84
CA ASP A 59 11.17 -14.96 -3.83
C ASP A 59 10.58 -14.41 -2.53
N LEU A 60 10.73 -15.16 -1.44
CA LEU A 60 10.21 -14.73 -0.13
C LEU A 60 10.85 -13.43 0.34
N THR A 61 12.12 -13.21 0.03
CA THR A 61 12.82 -11.97 0.39
C THR A 61 12.15 -10.77 -0.26
N ALA A 62 11.78 -10.88 -1.55
CA ALA A 62 11.10 -9.81 -2.25
C ALA A 62 9.72 -9.54 -1.64
N ARG A 63 9.00 -10.61 -1.29
CA ARG A 63 7.68 -10.46 -0.66
C ARG A 63 7.77 -9.79 0.70
N HIS A 64 8.77 -10.16 1.50
CA HIS A 64 8.98 -9.54 2.82
C HIS A 64 9.33 -8.07 2.68
N TYR A 65 10.17 -7.74 1.71
CA TYR A 65 10.52 -6.37 1.42
C TYR A 65 9.28 -5.54 1.10
N LEU A 66 8.44 -6.04 0.20
CA LEU A 66 7.22 -5.32 -0.16
C LEU A 66 6.25 -5.20 1.00
N ALA A 67 6.14 -6.22 1.84
CA ALA A 67 5.28 -6.16 3.01
C ALA A 67 5.75 -5.07 3.98
N GLU A 68 7.06 -4.96 4.18
CA GLU A 68 7.64 -3.92 5.03
C GLU A 68 7.38 -2.52 4.46
N GLN A 69 7.58 -2.36 3.16
CA GLN A 69 7.30 -1.09 2.49
C GLN A 69 5.81 -0.72 2.59
N ARG A 70 4.93 -1.71 2.47
CA ARG A 70 3.49 -1.49 2.59
C ARG A 70 3.14 -0.95 3.99
N GLU A 71 3.72 -1.56 5.03
CA GLU A 71 3.44 -1.10 6.39
C GLU A 71 3.90 0.33 6.60
N LYS A 72 5.08 0.67 6.11
CA LYS A 72 5.59 2.03 6.20
C LYS A 72 4.72 3.00 5.44
N PHE A 73 4.28 2.62 4.25
CA PHE A 73 3.42 3.47 3.43
C PHE A 73 2.10 3.77 4.15
N ILE A 74 1.46 2.74 4.69
CA ILE A 74 0.18 2.87 5.38
C ILE A 74 0.31 3.73 6.63
N ASP A 75 1.41 3.58 7.36
CA ASP A 75 1.64 4.36 8.58
C ASP A 75 2.07 5.80 8.31
N GLY A 76 2.28 6.17 7.05
CA GLY A 76 2.70 7.51 6.69
C GLY A 76 4.19 7.75 6.84
N GLU A 77 4.97 6.68 7.00
CA GLU A 77 6.42 6.77 7.09
C GLU A 77 7.04 6.83 5.70
N ASP A 78 8.30 7.22 5.64
CA ASP A 78 9.02 7.24 4.38
C ASP A 78 9.20 5.83 3.84
N VAL A 79 8.99 5.68 2.54
CA VAL A 79 9.18 4.40 1.85
C VAL A 79 10.26 4.54 0.80
N ASP A 80 10.81 3.39 0.40
CA ASP A 80 11.81 3.38 -0.66
C ASP A 80 11.17 3.82 -1.97
N GLN A 81 11.93 4.58 -2.75
CA GLN A 81 11.52 4.96 -4.10
C GLN A 81 12.30 4.09 -5.09
N ALA A 82 11.66 3.73 -6.17
CA ALA A 82 12.34 2.98 -7.21
C ALA A 82 13.45 3.83 -7.80
N GLU A 83 14.58 3.21 -8.10
CA GLU A 83 15.69 3.91 -8.70
C GLU A 83 15.26 4.53 -10.03
N GLY A 84 15.54 5.81 -10.21
CA GLY A 84 15.14 6.53 -11.41
C GLY A 84 13.71 7.06 -11.38
N TYR A 85 12.94 6.73 -10.36
CA TYR A 85 11.57 7.20 -10.24
C TYR A 85 11.55 8.63 -9.67
N VAL A 86 10.79 9.50 -10.30
CA VAL A 86 10.62 10.88 -9.85
C VAL A 86 9.15 11.07 -9.48
N PRO A 87 8.84 11.32 -8.21
CA PRO A 87 7.45 11.53 -7.80
C PRO A 87 6.84 12.76 -8.49
N PRO A 88 5.58 12.68 -8.92
CA PRO A 88 4.94 13.80 -9.63
C PRO A 88 4.84 15.09 -8.81
N SER A 89 4.88 14.97 -7.50
CA SER A 89 4.75 16.13 -6.62
C SER A 89 6.04 16.89 -6.37
N GLN A 90 7.09 16.53 -7.05
CA GLN A 90 8.37 17.21 -6.89
C GLN A 90 8.38 18.58 -7.54
#